data_b6a4d55d4bcd951709ef1a2c09a5b0a6
#
_entry.id   b6a4d55d4bcd951709ef1a2c09a5b0a6
#
_cell.length_a   1.000
_cell.length_b   1.000
_cell.length_c   1.000
_cell.angle_alpha   90.00
_cell.angle_beta   90.00
_cell.angle_gamma   90.00
#
_symmetry.space_group_name_H-M   'P 1'
#
loop_
_entity.id
_entity.type
_entity.pdbx_description
1 polymer ?
#
loop_
_entity_poly.entity_id
_entity_poly.type
_entity_poly.pdbx_seq_one_letter_code
_entity_poly.pdbx_strand_id
1 'polypeptide(L)'
;MAKLGLFLAGVLSAIVVALLGGGVFVMGARGFSARDRPSVLEQWMARRARDMAAPADARDRTNPVPNSPEVLAEARAHWADHCAGCHANNGSGDTEMGKRMYPPAPDMRQPETQQMTDGELFFSIQNGIRMTGMPAWGGSSHDEQDSWKLVRFIRHLPQVTAEEERAMQGLNPKSPDELQEEQEEREFLNGEKPHEHREHEHSHH
;
A
#
# COMPACT_ATOMS: atom_id res chain seq x y z
N MET A 1 -48.76 24.41 -5.41
CA MET A 1 -47.64 23.77 -4.70
C MET A 1 -47.39 22.33 -5.18
N ALA A 2 -48.40 21.48 -5.32
CA ALA A 2 -48.20 20.08 -5.78
C ALA A 2 -47.55 19.94 -7.17
N LYS A 3 -47.96 20.77 -8.17
CA LYS A 3 -47.39 20.74 -9.53
C LYS A 3 -45.88 21.10 -9.56
N LEU A 4 -45.44 22.04 -8.73
CA LEU A 4 -44.01 22.40 -8.60
C LEU A 4 -43.21 21.26 -7.96
N GLY A 5 -43.77 20.59 -6.94
CA GLY A 5 -43.14 19.44 -6.32
C GLY A 5 -42.95 18.27 -7.29
N LEU A 6 -43.96 17.96 -8.09
CA LEU A 6 -43.86 16.92 -9.15
C LEU A 6 -42.81 17.28 -10.21
N PHE A 7 -42.77 18.54 -10.64
CA PHE A 7 -41.78 19.02 -11.60
C PHE A 7 -40.35 18.88 -11.08
N LEU A 8 -40.10 19.34 -9.82
CA LEU A 8 -38.80 19.22 -9.19
C LEU A 8 -38.35 17.75 -8.99
N ALA A 9 -39.32 16.88 -8.60
CA ALA A 9 -39.05 15.45 -8.49
C ALA A 9 -38.67 14.82 -9.84
N GLY A 10 -39.37 15.21 -10.93
CA GLY A 10 -39.04 14.76 -12.29
C GLY A 10 -37.66 15.21 -12.76
N VAL A 11 -37.32 16.48 -12.53
CA VAL A 11 -35.96 17.01 -12.83
C VAL A 11 -34.86 16.28 -12.04
N LEU A 12 -35.08 16.09 -10.74
CA LEU A 12 -34.11 15.36 -9.90
C LEU A 12 -33.93 13.92 -10.38
N SER A 13 -35.02 13.21 -10.69
CA SER A 13 -34.94 11.85 -11.23
C SER A 13 -34.18 11.79 -12.55
N ALA A 14 -34.44 12.74 -13.47
CA ALA A 14 -33.74 12.82 -14.75
C ALA A 14 -32.22 13.06 -14.55
N ILE A 15 -31.83 13.93 -13.60
CA ILE A 15 -30.43 14.16 -13.25
C ILE A 15 -29.79 12.89 -12.69
N VAL A 16 -30.47 12.20 -11.77
CA VAL A 16 -29.93 10.95 -11.19
C VAL A 16 -29.73 9.88 -12.26
N VAL A 17 -30.73 9.70 -13.17
CA VAL A 17 -30.61 8.74 -14.28
C VAL A 17 -29.47 9.12 -15.23
N ALA A 18 -29.30 10.41 -15.54
CA ALA A 18 -28.21 10.87 -16.39
C ALA A 18 -26.85 10.66 -15.76
N LEU A 19 -26.71 10.91 -14.44
CA LEU A 19 -25.47 10.67 -13.70
C LEU A 19 -25.13 9.18 -13.61
N LEU A 20 -26.11 8.33 -13.31
CA LEU A 20 -25.92 6.88 -13.25
C LEU A 20 -25.61 6.31 -14.64
N GLY A 21 -26.38 6.66 -15.65
CA GLY A 21 -26.17 6.21 -17.04
C GLY A 21 -24.83 6.70 -17.61
N GLY A 22 -24.49 7.97 -17.37
CA GLY A 22 -23.20 8.54 -17.74
C GLY A 22 -22.04 7.86 -17.02
N GLY A 23 -22.19 7.58 -15.73
CA GLY A 23 -21.22 6.83 -14.95
C GLY A 23 -20.98 5.42 -15.50
N VAL A 24 -22.04 4.66 -15.75
CA VAL A 24 -21.97 3.32 -16.33
C VAL A 24 -21.34 3.35 -17.73
N PHE A 25 -21.71 4.33 -18.56
CA PHE A 25 -21.13 4.50 -19.89
C PHE A 25 -19.63 4.78 -19.84
N VAL A 26 -19.19 5.71 -18.99
CA VAL A 26 -17.77 6.03 -18.83
C VAL A 26 -16.98 4.82 -18.30
N MET A 27 -17.54 4.08 -17.34
CA MET A 27 -16.93 2.84 -16.83
C MET A 27 -16.84 1.76 -17.93
N GLY A 28 -17.91 1.58 -18.71
CA GLY A 28 -17.90 0.60 -19.80
C GLY A 28 -16.96 0.97 -20.95
N ALA A 29 -16.81 2.27 -21.26
CA ALA A 29 -15.94 2.76 -22.32
C ALA A 29 -14.44 2.75 -21.96
N ARG A 30 -14.10 2.96 -20.68
CA ARG A 30 -12.70 3.01 -20.18
C ARG A 30 -12.24 1.73 -19.51
N GLY A 31 -13.17 0.88 -19.06
CA GLY A 31 -12.88 -0.29 -18.25
C GLY A 31 -12.46 0.09 -16.82
N PHE A 32 -12.06 -0.93 -16.05
CA PHE A 32 -11.53 -0.79 -14.69
C PHE A 32 -10.05 -1.23 -14.68
N SER A 33 -9.21 -0.54 -15.42
CA SER A 33 -7.79 -0.87 -15.46
C SER A 33 -7.05 -0.25 -14.27
N ALA A 34 -6.38 -1.07 -13.48
CA ALA A 34 -5.48 -0.60 -12.42
C ALA A 34 -4.22 0.13 -12.97
N ARG A 35 -4.00 0.11 -14.30
CA ARG A 35 -2.92 0.86 -14.97
C ARG A 35 -3.23 2.34 -15.14
N ASP A 36 -4.53 2.71 -15.08
CA ASP A 36 -4.94 4.09 -15.23
C ASP A 36 -4.65 4.86 -13.95
N ARG A 37 -4.13 6.07 -14.10
CA ARG A 37 -3.94 6.94 -12.93
C ARG A 37 -5.29 7.40 -12.43
N PRO A 38 -5.54 7.34 -11.10
CA PRO A 38 -6.78 7.85 -10.53
C PRO A 38 -6.97 9.32 -10.83
N SER A 39 -8.17 9.71 -11.18
CA SER A 39 -8.54 11.11 -11.41
C SER A 39 -8.40 11.91 -10.10
N VAL A 40 -8.31 13.25 -10.22
CA VAL A 40 -8.23 14.15 -9.05
C VAL A 40 -9.42 13.96 -8.11
N LEU A 41 -10.62 13.71 -8.68
CA LEU A 41 -11.84 13.47 -7.90
C LEU A 41 -11.76 12.14 -7.13
N GLU A 42 -11.31 11.06 -7.78
CA GLU A 42 -11.11 9.75 -7.13
C GLU A 42 -10.09 9.84 -6.00
N GLN A 43 -8.96 10.51 -6.24
CA GLN A 43 -7.95 10.73 -5.21
C GLN A 43 -8.50 11.52 -4.02
N TRP A 44 -9.30 12.57 -4.29
CA TRP A 44 -9.93 13.37 -3.25
C TRP A 44 -10.95 12.54 -2.45
N MET A 45 -11.83 11.79 -3.13
CA MET A 45 -12.80 10.91 -2.45
C MET A 45 -12.11 9.82 -1.64
N ALA A 46 -11.08 9.18 -2.18
CA ALA A 46 -10.33 8.15 -1.48
C ALA A 46 -9.63 8.69 -0.23
N ARG A 47 -9.02 9.88 -0.32
CA ARG A 47 -8.44 10.56 0.85
C ARG A 47 -9.51 10.84 1.91
N ARG A 48 -10.65 11.41 1.53
CA ARG A 48 -11.75 11.69 2.47
C ARG A 48 -12.31 10.43 3.12
N ALA A 49 -12.48 9.37 2.34
CA ALA A 49 -12.93 8.08 2.85
C ALA A 49 -11.91 7.50 3.85
N ARG A 50 -10.63 7.58 3.57
CA ARG A 50 -9.57 7.16 4.49
C ARG A 50 -9.57 7.99 5.78
N ASP A 51 -9.66 9.31 5.67
CA ASP A 51 -9.67 10.23 6.83
C ASP A 51 -10.87 9.96 7.76
N MET A 52 -11.99 9.48 7.21
CA MET A 52 -13.17 9.08 7.98
C MET A 52 -13.13 7.62 8.45
N ALA A 53 -12.27 6.79 7.88
CA ALA A 53 -12.24 5.36 8.17
C ALA A 53 -11.60 5.03 9.53
N ALA A 54 -10.65 5.85 9.99
CA ALA A 54 -10.07 5.69 11.31
C ALA A 54 -11.07 6.22 12.36
N PRO A 55 -11.53 5.38 13.31
CA PRO A 55 -12.42 5.81 14.39
C PRO A 55 -11.73 6.84 15.28
N ALA A 56 -12.53 7.67 15.97
CA ALA A 56 -11.99 8.79 16.76
C ALA A 56 -11.04 8.32 17.88
N ASP A 57 -11.37 7.22 18.54
CA ASP A 57 -10.54 6.61 19.58
C ASP A 57 -9.19 6.09 19.02
N ALA A 58 -9.15 5.64 17.77
CA ALA A 58 -7.90 5.28 17.13
C ALA A 58 -7.01 6.51 16.84
N ARG A 59 -7.61 7.65 16.46
CA ARG A 59 -6.88 8.90 16.19
C ARG A 59 -6.20 9.46 17.43
N ASP A 60 -6.83 9.32 18.57
CA ASP A 60 -6.35 9.86 19.85
C ASP A 60 -5.27 8.97 20.50
N ARG A 61 -5.01 7.78 19.94
CA ARG A 61 -3.96 6.90 20.45
C ARG A 61 -2.58 7.50 20.24
N THR A 62 -1.82 7.54 21.32
CA THR A 62 -0.41 7.94 21.28
C THR A 62 0.49 6.71 21.16
N ASN A 63 1.59 6.83 20.45
CA ASN A 63 2.54 5.73 20.31
C ASN A 63 3.21 5.41 21.66
N PRO A 64 2.98 4.23 22.24
CA PRO A 64 3.56 3.85 23.53
C PRO A 64 5.04 3.44 23.44
N VAL A 65 5.53 3.18 22.20
CA VAL A 65 6.92 2.72 21.98
C VAL A 65 7.86 3.93 21.98
N PRO A 66 9.00 3.88 22.70
CA PRO A 66 9.94 4.98 22.74
C PRO A 66 10.58 5.22 21.36
N ASN A 67 11.00 6.45 21.11
CA ASN A 67 11.80 6.77 19.93
C ASN A 67 13.28 6.59 20.28
N SER A 68 13.82 5.38 20.10
CA SER A 68 15.20 5.05 20.34
C SER A 68 15.87 4.47 19.10
N PRO A 69 17.22 4.52 19.00
CA PRO A 69 17.96 3.92 17.90
C PRO A 69 17.70 2.41 17.73
N GLU A 70 17.50 1.69 18.83
CA GLU A 70 17.24 0.25 18.84
C GLU A 70 15.86 -0.03 18.22
N VAL A 71 14.84 0.72 18.64
CA VAL A 71 13.48 0.61 18.08
C VAL A 71 13.47 0.96 16.60
N LEU A 72 14.19 1.98 16.18
CA LEU A 72 14.31 2.34 14.77
C LEU A 72 15.03 1.26 13.96
N ALA A 73 16.04 0.62 14.53
CA ALA A 73 16.76 -0.49 13.86
C ALA A 73 15.86 -1.72 13.66
N GLU A 74 15.10 -2.11 14.70
CA GLU A 74 14.13 -3.20 14.61
C GLU A 74 13.02 -2.89 13.59
N ALA A 75 12.44 -1.68 13.67
CA ALA A 75 11.39 -1.23 12.78
C ALA A 75 11.87 -1.14 11.32
N ARG A 76 13.10 -0.71 11.10
CA ARG A 76 13.73 -0.66 9.78
C ARG A 76 13.90 -2.06 9.18
N ALA A 77 14.33 -3.04 9.97
CA ALA A 77 14.44 -4.42 9.52
C ALA A 77 13.06 -4.99 9.14
N HIS A 78 12.05 -4.78 9.99
CA HIS A 78 10.68 -5.20 9.73
C HIS A 78 10.10 -4.51 8.48
N TRP A 79 10.36 -3.21 8.31
CA TRP A 79 9.96 -2.47 7.12
C TRP A 79 10.57 -3.04 5.85
N ALA A 80 11.87 -3.31 5.86
CA ALA A 80 12.58 -3.86 4.70
C ALA A 80 12.02 -5.21 4.27
N ASP A 81 11.71 -6.08 5.24
CA ASP A 81 11.22 -7.43 4.98
C ASP A 81 9.75 -7.45 4.49
N HIS A 82 8.87 -6.62 5.05
CA HIS A 82 7.42 -6.74 4.84
C HIS A 82 6.80 -5.57 4.07
N CYS A 83 7.33 -4.37 4.18
CA CYS A 83 6.67 -3.16 3.66
C CYS A 83 7.33 -2.63 2.39
N ALA A 84 8.66 -2.79 2.29
CA ALA A 84 9.46 -2.18 1.22
C ALA A 84 9.11 -2.70 -0.18
N GLY A 85 8.60 -3.92 -0.31
CA GLY A 85 8.15 -4.48 -1.59
C GLY A 85 7.12 -3.58 -2.31
N CYS A 86 6.23 -2.94 -1.55
CA CYS A 86 5.26 -1.98 -2.08
C CYS A 86 5.68 -0.53 -1.87
N HIS A 87 6.25 -0.20 -0.68
CA HIS A 87 6.50 1.18 -0.27
C HIS A 87 7.91 1.68 -0.57
N ALA A 88 8.81 0.85 -1.08
CA ALA A 88 10.25 1.05 -1.21
C ALA A 88 10.95 1.22 0.16
N ASN A 89 12.27 0.99 0.22
CA ASN A 89 13.04 1.14 1.46
C ASN A 89 12.97 2.57 2.02
N ASN A 90 12.93 3.57 1.15
CA ASN A 90 12.83 4.98 1.52
C ASN A 90 11.39 5.51 1.65
N GLY A 91 10.39 4.67 1.55
CA GLY A 91 8.99 5.05 1.67
C GLY A 91 8.39 5.82 0.48
N SER A 92 9.09 5.87 -0.66
CA SER A 92 8.62 6.61 -1.86
C SER A 92 7.44 5.96 -2.60
N GLY A 93 7.17 4.67 -2.36
CA GLY A 93 6.23 3.88 -3.14
C GLY A 93 6.71 3.56 -4.56
N ASP A 94 7.94 3.93 -4.90
CA ASP A 94 8.53 3.75 -6.24
C ASP A 94 9.08 2.34 -6.43
N THR A 95 8.18 1.35 -6.39
CA THR A 95 8.47 -0.05 -6.70
C THR A 95 7.61 -0.52 -7.86
N GLU A 96 8.00 -1.62 -8.50
CA GLU A 96 7.18 -2.21 -9.55
C GLU A 96 5.80 -2.63 -9.04
N MET A 97 5.71 -3.19 -7.84
CA MET A 97 4.44 -3.57 -7.22
C MET A 97 3.65 -2.35 -6.78
N GLY A 98 4.29 -1.40 -6.09
CA GLY A 98 3.64 -0.19 -5.58
C GLY A 98 3.00 0.67 -6.66
N LYS A 99 3.69 0.83 -7.81
CA LYS A 99 3.18 1.58 -8.97
C LYS A 99 2.00 0.91 -9.68
N ARG A 100 1.92 -0.42 -9.60
CA ARG A 100 0.87 -1.21 -10.28
C ARG A 100 -0.38 -1.43 -9.43
N MET A 101 -0.36 -1.01 -8.16
CA MET A 101 -1.54 -1.03 -7.30
C MET A 101 -2.52 0.10 -7.65
N TYR A 102 -3.77 -0.08 -7.30
CA TYR A 102 -4.79 0.95 -7.44
C TYR A 102 -5.51 1.19 -6.08
N PRO A 103 -5.36 2.40 -5.50
CA PRO A 103 -4.41 3.45 -5.89
C PRO A 103 -2.95 2.98 -5.72
N PRO A 104 -1.99 3.61 -6.42
CA PRO A 104 -0.57 3.34 -6.21
C PRO A 104 -0.16 3.57 -4.76
N ALA A 105 0.89 2.85 -4.32
CA ALA A 105 1.47 3.07 -3.00
C ALA A 105 1.92 4.54 -2.87
N PRO A 106 1.53 5.24 -1.78
CA PRO A 106 1.86 6.65 -1.62
C PRO A 106 3.34 6.87 -1.31
N ASP A 107 3.85 8.05 -1.64
CA ASP A 107 5.11 8.53 -1.07
C ASP A 107 4.86 8.95 0.39
N MET A 108 5.24 8.09 1.32
CA MET A 108 4.97 8.26 2.74
C MET A 108 5.83 9.35 3.41
N ARG A 109 6.79 9.92 2.69
CA ARG A 109 7.60 11.07 3.14
C ARG A 109 6.84 12.38 3.02
N GLN A 110 5.76 12.40 2.24
CA GLN A 110 4.97 13.59 1.94
C GLN A 110 4.01 13.96 3.07
N PRO A 111 3.56 15.24 3.11
CA PRO A 111 2.64 15.73 4.13
C PRO A 111 1.37 14.91 4.31
N GLU A 112 0.85 14.31 3.23
CA GLU A 112 -0.36 13.51 3.26
C GLU A 112 -0.28 12.30 4.20
N THR A 113 0.92 11.76 4.42
CA THR A 113 1.16 10.69 5.39
C THR A 113 1.72 11.26 6.69
N GLN A 114 2.66 12.21 6.61
CA GLN A 114 3.36 12.73 7.78
C GLN A 114 2.47 13.56 8.72
N GLN A 115 1.35 14.11 8.23
CA GLN A 115 0.35 14.83 9.04
C GLN A 115 -0.70 13.93 9.68
N MET A 116 -0.79 12.65 9.31
CA MET A 116 -1.64 11.69 10.01
C MET A 116 -1.18 11.56 11.46
N THR A 117 -2.11 11.31 12.40
CA THR A 117 -1.72 11.00 13.78
C THR A 117 -1.02 9.65 13.88
N ASP A 118 -0.29 9.40 14.96
CA ASP A 118 0.34 8.08 15.17
C ASP A 118 -0.72 6.98 15.26
N GLY A 119 -1.87 7.28 15.88
CA GLY A 119 -3.00 6.36 15.96
C GLY A 119 -3.63 6.04 14.60
N GLU A 120 -3.72 7.00 13.68
CA GLU A 120 -4.21 6.77 12.31
C GLU A 120 -3.25 5.88 11.50
N LEU A 121 -1.94 6.12 11.62
CA LEU A 121 -0.92 5.27 10.99
C LEU A 121 -0.99 3.85 11.54
N PHE A 122 -1.02 3.72 12.88
CA PHE A 122 -1.17 2.44 13.55
C PHE A 122 -2.44 1.69 13.11
N PHE A 123 -3.59 2.39 13.07
CA PHE A 123 -4.85 1.82 12.62
C PHE A 123 -4.77 1.30 11.18
N SER A 124 -4.12 2.07 10.29
CA SER A 124 -3.93 1.69 8.89
C SER A 124 -3.06 0.44 8.72
N ILE A 125 -2.02 0.30 9.54
CA ILE A 125 -1.16 -0.90 9.53
C ILE A 125 -1.94 -2.11 10.05
N GLN A 126 -2.60 -1.98 11.20
CA GLN A 126 -3.32 -3.08 11.85
C GLN A 126 -4.48 -3.61 11.02
N ASN A 127 -5.24 -2.72 10.37
CA ASN A 127 -6.50 -3.07 9.71
C ASN A 127 -6.40 -3.09 8.19
N GLY A 128 -5.27 -2.65 7.62
CA GLY A 128 -5.16 -2.42 6.19
C GLY A 128 -6.05 -1.26 5.72
N ILE A 129 -6.09 -1.05 4.42
CA ILE A 129 -6.92 -0.01 3.81
C ILE A 129 -7.84 -0.66 2.78
N ARG A 130 -9.14 -0.65 3.08
CA ARG A 130 -10.17 -1.25 2.22
C ARG A 130 -10.12 -0.69 0.80
N MET A 131 -10.33 -1.56 -0.18
CA MET A 131 -10.31 -1.24 -1.62
C MET A 131 -8.93 -0.74 -2.13
N THR A 132 -7.87 -1.12 -1.44
CA THR A 132 -6.47 -0.90 -1.86
C THR A 132 -5.68 -2.20 -1.77
N GLY A 133 -4.42 -2.17 -2.23
CA GLY A 133 -3.50 -3.29 -2.07
C GLY A 133 -2.86 -3.39 -0.68
N MET A 134 -3.16 -2.49 0.26
CA MET A 134 -2.61 -2.51 1.62
C MET A 134 -3.35 -3.54 2.49
N PRO A 135 -2.72 -4.69 2.84
CA PRO A 135 -3.34 -5.70 3.68
C PRO A 135 -3.36 -5.29 5.15
N ALA A 136 -4.15 -6.00 5.97
CA ALA A 136 -4.12 -5.91 7.41
C ALA A 136 -2.94 -6.72 7.97
N TRP A 137 -2.15 -6.11 8.84
CA TRP A 137 -0.99 -6.72 9.50
C TRP A 137 -1.23 -7.01 10.98
N GLY A 138 -2.40 -6.64 11.51
CA GLY A 138 -2.80 -6.92 12.87
C GLY A 138 -3.38 -8.31 13.05
N GLY A 139 -3.31 -8.84 14.29
CA GLY A 139 -3.90 -10.14 14.65
C GLY A 139 -3.50 -10.60 16.02
N SER A 140 -2.37 -10.14 16.55
CA SER A 140 -1.88 -10.51 17.88
C SER A 140 -1.32 -9.30 18.63
N SER A 141 -1.04 -9.47 19.93
CA SER A 141 -0.38 -8.41 20.73
C SER A 141 1.06 -8.15 20.29
N HIS A 142 1.73 -9.13 19.69
CA HIS A 142 3.07 -8.97 19.13
C HIS A 142 2.99 -8.07 17.89
N ASP A 143 2.05 -8.33 16.98
CA ASP A 143 1.83 -7.50 15.79
C ASP A 143 1.47 -6.07 16.15
N GLU A 144 0.76 -5.85 17.26
CA GLU A 144 0.42 -4.53 17.77
C GLU A 144 1.69 -3.74 18.15
N GLN A 145 2.64 -4.37 18.84
CA GLN A 145 3.90 -3.72 19.23
C GLN A 145 4.76 -3.41 18.00
N ASP A 146 4.85 -4.33 17.06
CA ASP A 146 5.62 -4.12 15.83
C ASP A 146 5.02 -3.03 14.95
N SER A 147 3.69 -2.95 14.86
CA SER A 147 3.00 -1.85 14.19
C SER A 147 3.32 -0.48 14.81
N TRP A 148 3.41 -0.39 16.13
CA TRP A 148 3.84 0.85 16.79
C TRP A 148 5.30 1.21 16.51
N LYS A 149 6.19 0.22 16.41
CA LYS A 149 7.57 0.44 15.98
C LYS A 149 7.61 0.93 14.52
N LEU A 150 6.81 0.32 13.63
CA LEU A 150 6.68 0.76 12.24
C LEU A 150 6.20 2.22 12.14
N VAL A 151 5.28 2.67 13.00
CA VAL A 151 4.90 4.09 13.06
C VAL A 151 6.11 4.98 13.36
N ARG A 152 7.03 4.58 14.26
CA ARG A 152 8.29 5.32 14.50
C ARG A 152 9.14 5.41 13.24
N PHE A 153 9.26 4.29 12.51
CA PHE A 153 10.03 4.29 11.26
C PHE A 153 9.37 5.14 10.17
N ILE A 154 8.04 5.11 10.04
CA ILE A 154 7.31 5.98 9.11
C ILE A 154 7.60 7.46 9.38
N ARG A 155 7.68 7.87 10.65
CA ARG A 155 8.10 9.24 11.03
C ARG A 155 9.54 9.55 10.66
N HIS A 156 10.40 8.55 10.61
CA HIS A 156 11.80 8.68 10.23
C HIS A 156 12.01 8.71 8.71
N LEU A 157 11.09 8.19 7.89
CA LEU A 157 11.23 8.09 6.43
C LEU A 157 11.73 9.37 5.73
N PRO A 158 11.27 10.60 6.08
CA PRO A 158 11.80 11.81 5.46
C PRO A 158 13.31 12.06 5.71
N GLN A 159 13.90 11.36 6.66
CA GLN A 159 15.28 11.51 7.11
C GLN A 159 16.15 10.27 6.79
N VAL A 160 15.57 9.25 6.15
CA VAL A 160 16.31 8.03 5.79
C VAL A 160 17.49 8.36 4.91
N THR A 161 18.66 7.91 5.32
CA THR A 161 19.91 8.13 4.62
C THR A 161 20.16 7.07 3.54
N ALA A 162 21.02 7.38 2.57
CA ALA A 162 21.41 6.41 1.56
C ALA A 162 22.17 5.19 2.16
N GLU A 163 22.76 5.35 3.34
CA GLU A 163 23.40 4.23 4.05
C GLU A 163 22.35 3.29 4.67
N GLU A 164 21.33 3.85 5.32
CA GLU A 164 20.20 3.07 5.84
C GLU A 164 19.46 2.35 4.73
N GLU A 165 19.22 3.02 3.60
CA GLU A 165 18.56 2.43 2.43
C GLU A 165 19.36 1.23 1.87
N ARG A 166 20.69 1.37 1.75
CA ARG A 166 21.56 0.26 1.34
C ARG A 166 21.56 -0.91 2.34
N ALA A 167 21.57 -0.62 3.63
CA ALA A 167 21.47 -1.65 4.65
C ALA A 167 20.15 -2.44 4.59
N MET A 168 19.05 -1.77 4.24
CA MET A 168 17.74 -2.41 4.06
C MET A 168 17.67 -3.29 2.82
N GLN A 169 18.41 -2.97 1.74
CA GLN A 169 18.40 -3.79 0.51
C GLN A 169 18.78 -5.25 0.78
N GLY A 170 19.74 -5.48 1.69
CA GLY A 170 20.14 -6.84 2.09
C GLY A 170 19.11 -7.60 2.94
N LEU A 171 18.07 -6.91 3.41
CA LEU A 171 16.98 -7.46 4.22
C LEU A 171 15.68 -7.64 3.43
N ASN A 172 15.62 -7.14 2.20
CA ASN A 172 14.43 -7.29 1.36
C ASN A 172 14.23 -8.76 0.98
N PRO A 173 12.99 -9.25 0.92
CA PRO A 173 12.71 -10.59 0.39
C PRO A 173 13.24 -10.72 -1.02
N LYS A 174 13.96 -11.80 -1.27
CA LYS A 174 14.48 -12.11 -2.60
C LYS A 174 13.36 -12.55 -3.52
N SER A 175 13.41 -12.13 -4.77
CA SER A 175 12.53 -12.60 -5.81
C SER A 175 12.75 -14.10 -6.11
N PRO A 176 11.77 -14.81 -6.69
CA PRO A 176 11.97 -16.18 -7.13
C PRO A 176 13.17 -16.36 -8.07
N ASP A 177 13.41 -15.38 -8.95
CA ASP A 177 14.53 -15.40 -9.90
C ASP A 177 15.88 -15.26 -9.17
N GLU A 178 15.99 -14.34 -8.21
CA GLU A 178 17.20 -14.17 -7.37
C GLU A 178 17.49 -15.43 -6.53
N LEU A 179 16.45 -16.07 -5.99
CA LEU A 179 16.60 -17.33 -5.25
C LEU A 179 17.11 -18.45 -6.15
N GLN A 180 16.63 -18.49 -7.40
CA GLN A 180 17.05 -19.47 -8.38
C GLN A 180 18.50 -19.23 -8.82
N GLU A 181 18.88 -17.99 -9.13
CA GLU A 181 20.27 -17.63 -9.44
C GLU A 181 21.23 -18.00 -8.31
N GLU A 182 20.89 -17.74 -7.06
CA GLU A 182 21.69 -18.16 -5.91
C GLU A 182 21.78 -19.68 -5.75
N GLN A 183 20.70 -20.39 -6.07
CA GLN A 183 20.73 -21.85 -6.04
C GLN A 183 21.66 -22.38 -7.13
N GLU A 184 21.56 -21.90 -8.35
CA GLU A 184 22.42 -22.27 -9.49
C GLU A 184 23.91 -21.96 -9.20
N GLU A 185 24.19 -20.78 -8.61
CA GLU A 185 25.54 -20.40 -8.21
C GLU A 185 26.07 -21.36 -7.13
N ARG A 186 25.24 -21.72 -6.15
CA ARG A 186 25.62 -22.66 -5.09
C ARG A 186 25.89 -24.06 -5.62
N GLU A 187 25.07 -24.57 -6.53
CA GLU A 187 25.25 -25.85 -7.20
C GLU A 187 26.54 -25.86 -8.04
N PHE A 188 26.81 -24.78 -8.76
CA PHE A 188 28.04 -24.60 -9.52
C PHE A 188 29.30 -24.63 -8.61
N LEU A 189 29.27 -23.90 -7.49
CA LEU A 189 30.39 -23.86 -6.54
C LEU A 189 30.63 -25.20 -5.83
N ASN A 190 29.57 -26.00 -5.62
CA ASN A 190 29.64 -27.34 -5.04
C ASN A 190 30.04 -28.42 -6.06
N GLY A 191 30.18 -28.06 -7.35
CA GLY A 191 30.49 -29.01 -8.43
C GLY A 191 29.33 -29.93 -8.81
N GLU A 192 28.11 -29.57 -8.43
CA GLU A 192 26.88 -30.23 -8.84
C GLU A 192 26.48 -29.76 -10.25
N LYS A 193 25.93 -30.66 -11.08
CA LYS A 193 25.47 -30.26 -12.40
C LYS A 193 24.17 -29.46 -12.26
N PRO A 194 24.00 -28.31 -12.98
CA PRO A 194 22.77 -27.57 -12.98
C PRO A 194 21.59 -28.48 -13.36
N HIS A 195 20.48 -28.37 -12.65
CA HIS A 195 19.25 -29.08 -13.02
C HIS A 195 18.78 -28.60 -14.40
N GLU A 196 18.71 -29.51 -15.37
CA GLU A 196 18.10 -29.23 -16.66
C GLU A 196 16.65 -28.77 -16.45
N HIS A 197 16.36 -27.50 -16.77
CA HIS A 197 15.00 -26.98 -16.73
C HIS A 197 14.13 -27.80 -17.68
N ARG A 198 13.18 -28.55 -17.12
CA ARG A 198 12.05 -29.04 -17.92
C ARG A 198 11.25 -27.82 -18.36
N GLU A 199 11.37 -27.44 -19.60
CA GLU A 199 10.45 -26.52 -20.25
C GLU A 199 9.02 -27.03 -20.01
N HIS A 200 8.27 -26.29 -19.19
CA HIS A 200 6.82 -26.50 -19.10
C HIS A 200 6.22 -26.00 -20.41
N GLU A 201 6.04 -26.96 -21.32
CA GLU A 201 5.29 -26.81 -22.55
C GLU A 201 3.86 -26.37 -22.20
N HIS A 202 3.59 -25.07 -22.25
CA HIS A 202 2.24 -24.55 -22.17
C HIS A 202 1.49 -24.94 -23.45
N SER A 203 0.86 -26.11 -23.43
CA SER A 203 -0.11 -26.47 -24.45
C SER A 203 -1.36 -25.60 -24.27
N HIS A 204 -1.49 -24.62 -25.14
CA HIS A 204 -2.75 -23.90 -25.35
C HIS A 204 -3.80 -24.84 -25.92
N HIS A 205 -4.84 -25.11 -25.17
CA HIS A 205 -6.15 -25.60 -25.63
C HIS A 205 -7.21 -24.55 -25.36
#